data_ca5c3cc14a8c897144733f43d8997a22
#
_entry.id   ca5c3cc14a8c897144733f43d8997a22
#
_cell.length_a   1.000
_cell.length_b   1.000
_cell.length_c   1.000
_cell.angle_alpha   90.00
_cell.angle_beta   90.00
_cell.angle_gamma   90.00
#
_symmetry.space_group_name_H-M   'P 1'
#
loop_
_entity.id
_entity.type
_entity.pdbx_description
1 polymer ?
#
loop_
_entity_poly.entity_id
_entity_poly.type
_entity_poly.pdbx_seq_one_letter_code
_entity_poly.pdbx_strand_id
1 'polypeptide(L)'
;MRILAIDTATEACSVALWNNGTINAHFELCPREHTQRILPMVQEILAAGGVSLNEIDALAFGRGPGSFTGVRIGIGIAQGLALGANLPMIGVSTLATMAQGAWRKTGATRVLAAIDARMGEVYWAEYQRDAQGVWQGEETEAVLKPERVGERLKQLSGEWATVGTGWSAWPDLAKECG
;
A
#
# COMPACT_ATOMS: atom_id res chain seq x y z
N MET A 1 -12.45 -16.89 7.15
CA MET A 1 -11.21 -16.19 7.54
C MET A 1 -11.47 -14.69 7.66
N ARG A 2 -10.90 -14.07 8.66
CA ARG A 2 -11.04 -12.63 8.92
C ARG A 2 -9.66 -11.99 8.99
N ILE A 3 -9.46 -10.93 8.23
CA ILE A 3 -8.20 -10.19 8.19
C ILE A 3 -8.49 -8.72 8.48
N LEU A 4 -7.77 -8.16 9.45
CA LEU A 4 -7.78 -6.73 9.71
C LEU A 4 -6.54 -6.12 9.05
N ALA A 5 -6.74 -5.07 8.28
CA ALA A 5 -5.65 -4.38 7.60
C ALA A 5 -5.57 -2.94 8.05
N ILE A 6 -4.37 -2.45 8.30
CA ILE A 6 -4.12 -1.04 8.65
C ILE A 6 -2.99 -0.49 7.78
N ASP A 7 -3.08 0.79 7.45
CA ASP A 7 -2.02 1.47 6.70
C ASP A 7 -1.96 2.94 7.07
N THR A 8 -0.78 3.40 7.44
CA THR A 8 -0.48 4.79 7.75
C THR A 8 0.75 5.28 6.97
N ALA A 9 1.09 4.61 5.88
CA ALA A 9 2.31 4.89 5.12
C ALA A 9 2.30 6.23 4.36
N THR A 10 1.12 6.82 4.17
CA THR A 10 0.96 8.10 3.48
C THR A 10 0.30 9.12 4.43
N GLU A 11 -0.21 10.23 3.89
CA GLU A 11 -0.96 11.23 4.67
C GLU A 11 -2.34 10.73 5.10
N ALA A 12 -2.71 9.54 4.69
CA ALA A 12 -3.98 8.91 5.03
C ALA A 12 -3.82 7.86 6.11
N CYS A 13 -4.88 7.68 6.89
CA CYS A 13 -5.08 6.52 7.73
C CYS A 13 -6.15 5.65 7.07
N SER A 14 -5.86 4.39 6.87
CA SER A 14 -6.86 3.47 6.36
C SER A 14 -6.90 2.20 7.17
N VAL A 15 -8.10 1.68 7.35
CA VAL A 15 -8.35 0.39 7.98
C VAL A 15 -9.35 -0.36 7.12
N ALA A 16 -9.22 -1.68 7.09
CA ALA A 16 -10.16 -2.52 6.37
C ALA A 16 -10.35 -3.83 7.14
N LEU A 17 -11.57 -4.34 7.10
CA LEU A 17 -11.89 -5.66 7.64
C LEU A 17 -12.39 -6.54 6.50
N TRP A 18 -11.64 -7.59 6.21
CA TRP A 18 -12.08 -8.65 5.31
C TRP A 18 -12.68 -9.75 6.16
N ASN A 19 -13.98 -9.96 6.03
CA ASN A 19 -14.74 -10.89 6.84
C ASN A 19 -15.43 -11.89 5.92
N ASN A 20 -14.80 -13.04 5.74
CA ASN A 20 -15.34 -14.14 4.93
C ASN A 20 -15.81 -13.70 3.53
N GLY A 21 -15.02 -12.86 2.88
CA GLY A 21 -15.30 -12.38 1.54
C GLY A 21 -15.96 -11.01 1.46
N THR A 22 -16.44 -10.46 2.58
CA THR A 22 -17.02 -9.11 2.63
C THR A 22 -15.97 -8.13 3.14
N ILE A 23 -15.82 -7.00 2.45
CA ILE A 23 -14.85 -5.96 2.82
C ILE A 23 -15.58 -4.73 3.34
N ASN A 24 -15.25 -4.30 4.55
CA ASN A 24 -15.59 -2.99 5.08
C ASN A 24 -14.30 -2.20 5.22
N ALA A 25 -14.29 -0.97 4.74
CA ALA A 25 -13.09 -0.14 4.78
C ALA A 25 -13.42 1.28 5.21
N HIS A 26 -12.46 1.92 5.87
CA HIS A 26 -12.57 3.31 6.26
C HIS A 26 -11.25 4.00 5.94
N PHE A 27 -11.35 5.20 5.35
CA PHE A 27 -10.20 5.98 4.88
C PHE A 27 -10.38 7.41 5.33
N GLU A 28 -9.33 7.98 5.93
CA GLU A 28 -9.31 9.40 6.31
C GLU A 28 -7.99 10.02 5.91
N LEU A 29 -8.05 11.25 5.40
CA LEU A 29 -6.86 12.08 5.29
C LEU A 29 -6.62 12.69 6.66
N CYS A 30 -5.51 12.37 7.28
CA CYS A 30 -5.20 12.78 8.64
C CYS A 30 -3.71 13.16 8.79
N PRO A 31 -3.23 14.17 8.02
CA PRO A 31 -1.83 14.56 8.07
C PRO A 31 -1.40 14.85 9.50
N ARG A 32 -0.33 14.19 9.96
CA ARG A 32 0.23 14.34 11.30
C ARG A 32 -0.65 13.85 12.45
N GLU A 33 -1.80 13.21 12.15
CA GLU A 33 -2.74 12.73 13.16
C GLU A 33 -2.90 11.20 13.17
N HIS A 34 -1.98 10.49 12.51
CA HIS A 34 -2.06 9.02 12.37
C HIS A 34 -2.18 8.31 13.71
N THR A 35 -1.35 8.69 14.69
CA THR A 35 -1.37 8.06 16.02
C THR A 35 -2.68 8.29 16.77
N GLN A 36 -3.35 9.39 16.50
CA GLN A 36 -4.58 9.76 17.18
C GLN A 36 -5.80 9.12 16.53
N ARG A 37 -5.71 8.82 15.23
CA ARG A 37 -6.87 8.36 14.47
C ARG A 37 -6.93 6.85 14.25
N ILE A 38 -5.79 6.18 14.17
CA ILE A 38 -5.77 4.78 13.69
C ILE A 38 -6.50 3.81 14.65
N LEU A 39 -6.28 3.91 15.95
CA LEU A 39 -6.93 3.02 16.90
C LEU A 39 -8.45 3.24 16.98
N PRO A 40 -8.96 4.49 17.03
CA PRO A 40 -10.40 4.69 16.91
C PRO A 40 -11.00 4.12 15.64
N MET A 41 -10.29 4.25 14.51
CA MET A 41 -10.75 3.68 13.23
C MET A 41 -10.82 2.15 13.29
N VAL A 42 -9.83 1.51 13.91
CA VAL A 42 -9.86 0.05 14.12
C VAL A 42 -11.08 -0.35 14.95
N GLN A 43 -11.34 0.37 16.04
CA GLN A 43 -12.51 0.08 16.89
C GLN A 43 -13.81 0.23 16.11
N GLU A 44 -13.93 1.28 15.33
CA GLU A 44 -15.12 1.54 14.51
C GLU A 44 -15.35 0.44 13.47
N ILE A 45 -14.29 0.01 12.77
CA ILE A 45 -14.44 -1.00 11.72
C ILE A 45 -14.79 -2.37 12.28
N LEU A 46 -14.23 -2.73 13.43
CA LEU A 46 -14.55 -3.98 14.11
C LEU A 46 -15.99 -3.96 14.62
N ALA A 47 -16.42 -2.86 15.21
CA ALA A 47 -17.79 -2.72 15.69
C ALA A 47 -18.79 -2.79 14.54
N ALA A 48 -18.51 -2.13 13.43
CA ALA A 48 -19.38 -2.15 12.25
C ALA A 48 -19.51 -3.57 11.67
N GLY A 49 -18.47 -4.37 11.78
CA GLY A 49 -18.49 -5.77 11.33
C GLY A 49 -19.03 -6.76 12.35
N GLY A 50 -19.31 -6.30 13.58
CA GLY A 50 -19.75 -7.17 14.66
C GLY A 50 -18.68 -8.17 15.10
N VAL A 51 -17.40 -7.80 15.00
CA VAL A 51 -16.26 -8.69 15.23
C VAL A 51 -15.36 -8.09 16.30
N SER A 52 -14.81 -8.92 17.18
CA SER A 52 -13.80 -8.49 18.14
C SER A 52 -12.41 -8.79 17.60
N LEU A 53 -11.39 -8.13 18.16
CA LEU A 53 -10.02 -8.35 17.75
C LEU A 53 -9.58 -9.81 17.93
N ASN A 54 -10.09 -10.49 18.94
CA ASN A 54 -9.78 -11.89 19.20
C ASN A 54 -10.36 -12.85 18.14
N GLU A 55 -11.29 -12.39 17.32
CA GLU A 55 -11.90 -13.18 16.25
C GLU A 55 -11.16 -13.00 14.90
N ILE A 56 -10.13 -12.14 14.86
CA ILE A 56 -9.33 -11.90 13.67
C ILE A 56 -8.29 -13.01 13.53
N ASP A 57 -8.08 -13.49 12.30
CA ASP A 57 -7.12 -14.56 12.00
C ASP A 57 -5.73 -14.03 11.67
N ALA A 58 -5.64 -12.86 11.09
CA ALA A 58 -4.36 -12.25 10.75
C ALA A 58 -4.49 -10.74 10.68
N LEU A 59 -3.37 -10.05 10.94
CA LEU A 59 -3.28 -8.59 10.85
C LEU A 59 -2.34 -8.21 9.71
N ALA A 60 -2.87 -7.54 8.70
CA ALA A 60 -2.10 -7.01 7.59
C ALA A 60 -1.76 -5.54 7.86
N PHE A 61 -0.58 -5.12 7.46
CA PHE A 61 -0.15 -3.73 7.66
C PHE A 61 0.67 -3.27 6.45
N GLY A 62 0.63 -1.97 6.18
CA GLY A 62 1.47 -1.37 5.16
C GLY A 62 2.92 -1.30 5.67
N ARG A 63 3.81 -2.06 5.02
CA ARG A 63 5.22 -2.10 5.40
C ARG A 63 6.07 -1.01 4.75
N GLY A 64 5.46 -0.18 3.94
CA GLY A 64 6.17 0.81 3.12
C GLY A 64 6.43 0.28 1.71
N PRO A 65 7.11 1.05 0.89
CA PRO A 65 7.69 2.35 1.19
C PRO A 65 6.64 3.45 1.38
N GLY A 66 7.05 4.53 2.04
CA GLY A 66 6.18 5.66 2.28
C GLY A 66 6.82 6.66 3.25
N SER A 67 5.98 7.47 3.91
CA SER A 67 6.46 8.40 4.91
C SER A 67 7.22 7.67 6.02
N PHE A 68 8.42 8.15 6.34
CA PHE A 68 9.26 7.56 7.38
C PHE A 68 8.51 7.39 8.71
N THR A 69 7.86 8.46 9.16
CA THR A 69 7.10 8.45 10.41
C THR A 69 5.84 7.59 10.27
N GLY A 70 5.09 7.75 9.19
CA GLY A 70 3.84 7.03 8.97
C GLY A 70 4.02 5.52 8.90
N VAL A 71 5.05 5.06 8.21
CA VAL A 71 5.35 3.62 8.12
C VAL A 71 5.67 3.06 9.51
N ARG A 72 6.47 3.77 10.29
CA ARG A 72 6.84 3.34 11.64
C ARG A 72 5.66 3.32 12.59
N ILE A 73 4.77 4.30 12.50
CA ILE A 73 3.53 4.34 13.29
C ILE A 73 2.69 3.10 13.01
N GLY A 74 2.46 2.80 11.74
CA GLY A 74 1.66 1.64 11.34
C GLY A 74 2.25 0.32 11.81
N ILE A 75 3.56 0.14 11.64
CA ILE A 75 4.24 -1.07 12.08
C ILE A 75 4.15 -1.21 13.61
N GLY A 76 4.39 -0.13 14.35
CA GLY A 76 4.32 -0.15 15.82
C GLY A 76 2.94 -0.49 16.35
N ILE A 77 1.91 0.10 15.76
CA ILE A 77 0.51 -0.20 16.14
C ILE A 77 0.15 -1.63 15.77
N ALA A 78 0.55 -2.10 14.58
CA ALA A 78 0.32 -3.48 14.17
C ALA A 78 0.98 -4.47 15.12
N GLN A 79 2.22 -4.20 15.52
CA GLN A 79 2.93 -5.04 16.50
C GLN A 79 2.20 -5.09 17.84
N GLY A 80 1.72 -3.94 18.32
CA GLY A 80 0.97 -3.90 19.58
C GLY A 80 -0.33 -4.68 19.52
N LEU A 81 -1.09 -4.51 18.45
CA LEU A 81 -2.35 -5.24 18.26
C LEU A 81 -2.12 -6.75 18.11
N ALA A 82 -1.11 -7.12 17.32
CA ALA A 82 -0.79 -8.53 17.08
C ALA A 82 -0.32 -9.21 18.36
N LEU A 83 0.49 -8.55 19.16
CA LEU A 83 0.97 -9.08 20.44
C LEU A 83 -0.19 -9.26 21.42
N GLY A 84 -1.07 -8.25 21.53
CA GLY A 84 -2.19 -8.29 22.46
C GLY A 84 -3.24 -9.35 22.13
N ALA A 85 -3.43 -9.66 20.85
CA ALA A 85 -4.42 -10.64 20.39
C ALA A 85 -3.79 -11.93 19.86
N ASN A 86 -2.47 -12.06 19.94
CA ASN A 86 -1.70 -13.20 19.46
C ASN A 86 -1.99 -13.52 17.99
N LEU A 87 -1.85 -12.51 17.13
CA LEU A 87 -2.15 -12.62 15.70
C LEU A 87 -0.88 -12.71 14.86
N PRO A 88 -0.88 -13.51 13.78
CA PRO A 88 0.17 -13.42 12.78
C PRO A 88 0.08 -12.09 12.02
N MET A 89 1.23 -11.56 11.63
CA MET A 89 1.33 -10.29 10.91
C MET A 89 1.72 -10.52 9.46
N ILE A 90 1.09 -9.76 8.55
CA ILE A 90 1.39 -9.81 7.12
C ILE A 90 1.77 -8.41 6.66
N GLY A 91 3.02 -8.22 6.24
CA GLY A 91 3.47 -6.95 5.68
C GLY A 91 3.13 -6.86 4.20
N VAL A 92 2.51 -5.75 3.79
CA VAL A 92 2.11 -5.52 2.40
C VAL A 92 2.80 -4.27 1.88
N SER A 93 3.40 -4.37 0.70
CA SER A 93 4.05 -3.24 0.05
C SER A 93 3.05 -2.17 -0.34
N THR A 94 3.39 -0.90 -0.09
CA THR A 94 2.60 0.24 -0.56
C THR A 94 2.50 0.22 -2.08
N LEU A 95 3.58 -0.10 -2.77
CA LEU A 95 3.61 -0.14 -4.24
C LEU A 95 2.71 -1.26 -4.78
N ALA A 96 2.73 -2.43 -4.16
CA ALA A 96 1.85 -3.53 -4.53
C ALA A 96 0.38 -3.18 -4.27
N THR A 97 0.09 -2.51 -3.17
CA THR A 97 -1.26 -2.05 -2.84
C THR A 97 -1.78 -1.09 -3.90
N MET A 98 -0.93 -0.17 -4.36
CA MET A 98 -1.29 0.77 -5.42
C MET A 98 -1.55 0.05 -6.74
N ALA A 99 -0.76 -0.98 -7.07
CA ALA A 99 -0.98 -1.79 -8.25
C ALA A 99 -2.35 -2.49 -8.20
N GLN A 100 -2.72 -3.05 -7.06
CA GLN A 100 -4.03 -3.66 -6.86
C GLN A 100 -5.15 -2.63 -7.02
N GLY A 101 -4.97 -1.42 -6.51
CA GLY A 101 -5.93 -0.33 -6.68
C GLY A 101 -6.13 0.06 -8.14
N ALA A 102 -5.04 0.12 -8.91
CA ALA A 102 -5.12 0.40 -10.34
C ALA A 102 -5.88 -0.70 -11.08
N TRP A 103 -5.63 -1.96 -10.75
CA TRP A 103 -6.35 -3.08 -11.35
C TRP A 103 -7.86 -3.01 -11.04
N ARG A 104 -8.22 -2.70 -9.80
CA ARG A 104 -9.63 -2.58 -9.41
C ARG A 104 -10.36 -1.49 -10.16
N LYS A 105 -9.68 -0.40 -10.49
CA LYS A 105 -10.28 0.75 -11.17
C LYS A 105 -10.29 0.61 -12.69
N THR A 106 -9.27 -0.01 -13.27
CA THR A 106 -9.06 0.00 -14.72
C THR A 106 -8.91 -1.37 -15.34
N GLY A 107 -8.76 -2.44 -14.55
CA GLY A 107 -8.47 -3.78 -15.06
C GLY A 107 -7.02 -3.97 -15.49
N ALA A 108 -6.15 -2.98 -15.26
CA ALA A 108 -4.75 -3.07 -15.68
C ALA A 108 -4.02 -4.20 -14.94
N THR A 109 -3.31 -5.06 -15.69
CA THR A 109 -2.54 -6.17 -15.13
C THR A 109 -1.05 -5.89 -15.10
N ARG A 110 -0.62 -4.75 -15.63
CA ARG A 110 0.77 -4.30 -15.66
C ARG A 110 0.81 -2.86 -15.19
N VAL A 111 1.48 -2.63 -14.07
CA VAL A 111 1.43 -1.34 -13.37
C VAL A 111 2.84 -0.87 -13.01
N LEU A 112 3.13 0.37 -13.36
CA LEU A 112 4.32 1.07 -12.91
C LEU A 112 3.93 1.95 -11.73
N ALA A 113 4.41 1.60 -10.54
CA ALA A 113 4.12 2.34 -9.33
C ALA A 113 5.30 3.22 -8.95
N ALA A 114 5.02 4.50 -8.69
CA ALA A 114 6.06 5.45 -8.30
C ALA A 114 5.54 6.37 -7.21
N ILE A 115 6.29 6.50 -6.13
CA ILE A 115 5.98 7.39 -5.01
C ILE A 115 7.12 8.38 -4.86
N ASP A 116 6.80 9.65 -4.70
CA ASP A 116 7.80 10.66 -4.38
C ASP A 116 8.47 10.30 -3.05
N ALA A 117 9.75 9.94 -3.11
CA ALA A 117 10.52 9.55 -1.94
C ALA A 117 11.16 10.74 -1.24
N ARG A 118 10.95 11.96 -1.80
CA ARG A 118 11.60 13.19 -1.38
C ARG A 118 13.11 13.14 -1.63
N MET A 119 13.80 14.22 -1.35
CA MET A 119 15.26 14.32 -1.54
C MET A 119 15.70 13.98 -2.97
N GLY A 120 14.82 14.21 -3.95
CA GLY A 120 15.14 14.01 -5.36
C GLY A 120 15.08 12.58 -5.86
N GLU A 121 14.39 11.70 -5.13
CA GLU A 121 14.27 10.29 -5.50
C GLU A 121 12.82 9.83 -5.54
N VAL A 122 12.60 8.66 -6.14
CA VAL A 122 11.29 8.00 -6.16
C VAL A 122 11.41 6.56 -5.66
N TYR A 123 10.39 6.10 -4.96
CA TYR A 123 10.17 4.67 -4.73
C TYR A 123 9.51 4.11 -5.99
N TRP A 124 10.04 3.02 -6.52
CA TRP A 124 9.67 2.48 -7.83
C TRP A 124 9.38 0.99 -7.78
N ALA A 125 8.41 0.54 -8.55
CA ALA A 125 8.21 -0.89 -8.80
C ALA A 125 7.49 -1.11 -10.13
N GLU A 126 7.75 -2.28 -10.72
CA GLU A 126 7.11 -2.79 -11.93
C GLU A 126 6.34 -4.05 -11.53
N TYR A 127 5.02 -3.94 -11.43
CA TYR A 127 4.18 -5.05 -11.01
C TYR A 127 3.36 -5.62 -12.16
N GLN A 128 3.29 -6.94 -12.24
CA GLN A 128 2.45 -7.65 -13.19
C GLN A 128 1.58 -8.65 -12.43
N ARG A 129 0.30 -8.68 -12.77
CA ARG A 129 -0.65 -9.60 -12.15
C ARG A 129 -0.73 -10.87 -12.99
N ASP A 130 -0.52 -12.01 -12.37
CA ASP A 130 -0.58 -13.29 -13.08
C ASP A 130 -2.01 -13.82 -13.22
N ALA A 131 -2.16 -14.97 -13.85
CA ALA A 131 -3.47 -15.58 -14.11
C ALA A 131 -4.21 -15.98 -12.83
N GLN A 132 -3.48 -16.19 -11.74
CA GLN A 132 -4.05 -16.55 -10.43
C GLN A 132 -4.38 -15.32 -9.58
N GLY A 133 -4.12 -14.13 -10.10
CA GLY A 133 -4.38 -12.88 -9.37
C GLY A 133 -3.28 -12.47 -8.39
N VAL A 134 -2.10 -13.06 -8.52
CA VAL A 134 -0.96 -12.73 -7.68
C VAL A 134 -0.07 -11.71 -8.38
N TRP A 135 0.35 -10.68 -7.65
CA TRP A 135 1.22 -9.65 -8.18
C TRP A 135 2.68 -10.10 -8.12
N GLN A 136 3.35 -10.06 -9.27
CA GLN A 136 4.77 -10.36 -9.42
C GLN A 136 5.52 -9.06 -9.63
N GLY A 137 6.69 -8.88 -9.01
CA GLY A 137 7.51 -7.70 -9.19
C GLY A 137 8.07 -7.12 -7.91
N GLU A 138 7.92 -7.79 -6.76
CA GLU A 138 8.46 -7.32 -5.49
C GLU A 138 9.97 -7.08 -5.59
N GLU A 139 10.68 -7.90 -6.34
CA GLU A 139 12.13 -7.77 -6.55
C GLU A 139 12.49 -6.51 -7.35
N THR A 140 11.54 -5.88 -8.02
CA THR A 140 11.78 -4.62 -8.75
C THR A 140 11.67 -3.39 -7.87
N GLU A 141 11.21 -3.52 -6.64
CA GLU A 141 11.08 -2.38 -5.73
C GLU A 141 12.43 -1.77 -5.43
N ALA A 142 12.54 -0.46 -5.63
CA ALA A 142 13.80 0.25 -5.47
C ALA A 142 13.57 1.73 -5.18
N VAL A 143 14.58 2.37 -4.58
CA VAL A 143 14.67 3.83 -4.49
C VAL A 143 15.57 4.28 -5.62
N LEU A 144 15.07 5.12 -6.51
CA LEU A 144 15.78 5.51 -7.71
C LEU A 144 15.75 7.02 -7.89
N LYS A 145 16.83 7.56 -8.49
CA LYS A 145 16.80 8.92 -9.03
C LYS A 145 15.98 8.91 -10.33
N PRO A 146 15.33 10.02 -10.70
CA PRO A 146 14.52 10.06 -11.93
C PRO A 146 15.26 9.60 -13.18
N GLU A 147 16.56 9.89 -13.29
CA GLU A 147 17.37 9.47 -14.44
C GLU A 147 17.46 7.94 -14.56
N ARG A 148 17.49 7.25 -13.42
CA ARG A 148 17.53 5.79 -13.38
C ARG A 148 16.20 5.17 -13.77
N VAL A 149 15.10 5.85 -13.51
CA VAL A 149 13.77 5.38 -13.95
C VAL A 149 13.72 5.30 -15.47
N GLY A 150 14.29 6.30 -16.16
CA GLY A 150 14.36 6.26 -17.62
C GLY A 150 15.08 5.03 -18.16
N GLU A 151 16.16 4.62 -17.49
CA GLU A 151 16.88 3.40 -17.88
C GLU A 151 16.03 2.14 -17.67
N ARG A 152 15.25 2.09 -16.60
CA ARG A 152 14.36 0.98 -16.32
C ARG A 152 13.24 0.91 -17.37
N LEU A 153 12.68 2.05 -17.75
CA LEU A 153 11.61 2.13 -18.75
C LEU A 153 12.04 1.59 -20.11
N LYS A 154 13.29 1.81 -20.48
CA LYS A 154 13.82 1.33 -21.76
C LYS A 154 13.89 -0.20 -21.84
N GLN A 155 13.91 -0.87 -20.71
CA GLN A 155 13.95 -2.33 -20.64
C GLN A 155 12.57 -2.96 -20.67
N LEU A 156 11.52 -2.15 -20.56
CA LEU A 156 10.14 -2.62 -20.55
C LEU A 156 9.53 -2.53 -21.94
N SER A 157 8.56 -3.42 -22.20
CA SER A 157 7.82 -3.43 -23.46
C SER A 157 6.33 -3.57 -23.17
N GLY A 158 5.49 -3.12 -24.11
CA GLY A 158 4.05 -3.20 -23.99
C GLY A 158 3.46 -2.02 -23.22
N GLU A 159 2.18 -2.12 -22.91
CA GLU A 159 1.44 -1.08 -22.23
C GLU A 159 1.43 -1.30 -20.71
N TRP A 160 1.63 -0.22 -19.97
CA TRP A 160 1.66 -0.21 -18.53
C TRP A 160 0.80 0.94 -18.00
N ALA A 161 -0.02 0.66 -16.99
CA ALA A 161 -0.70 1.72 -16.25
C ALA A 161 0.27 2.36 -15.26
N THR A 162 0.08 3.64 -14.96
CA THR A 162 0.91 4.36 -14.00
C THR A 162 0.08 4.74 -12.78
N VAL A 163 0.69 4.68 -11.60
CA VAL A 163 0.03 5.01 -10.34
C VAL A 163 1.04 5.61 -9.37
N GLY A 164 0.57 6.56 -8.55
CA GLY A 164 1.34 7.12 -7.45
C GLY A 164 1.81 8.56 -7.66
N THR A 165 2.27 9.16 -6.57
CA THR A 165 2.67 10.57 -6.51
C THR A 165 3.98 10.88 -7.25
N GLY A 166 4.79 9.86 -7.54
CA GLY A 166 6.03 10.05 -8.27
C GLY A 166 5.83 10.62 -9.66
N TRP A 167 4.74 10.28 -10.31
CA TRP A 167 4.43 10.79 -11.65
C TRP A 167 4.09 12.28 -11.63
N SER A 168 3.44 12.76 -10.58
CA SER A 168 3.15 14.19 -10.41
C SER A 168 4.39 14.98 -10.01
N ALA A 169 5.22 14.41 -9.15
CA ALA A 169 6.44 15.06 -8.68
C ALA A 169 7.49 15.19 -9.81
N TRP A 170 7.49 14.23 -10.74
CA TRP A 170 8.44 14.18 -11.84
C TRP A 170 7.70 13.98 -13.17
N PRO A 171 7.06 15.04 -13.71
CA PRO A 171 6.22 14.90 -14.92
C PRO A 171 6.94 14.34 -16.13
N ASP A 172 8.26 14.52 -16.21
CA ASP A 172 9.05 14.01 -17.34
C ASP A 172 9.13 12.49 -17.40
N LEU A 173 8.87 11.80 -16.27
CA LEU A 173 8.83 10.34 -16.26
C LEU A 173 7.71 9.81 -17.15
N ALA A 174 6.55 10.44 -17.13
CA ALA A 174 5.41 10.02 -17.93
C ALA A 174 5.68 10.13 -19.44
N LYS A 175 6.50 11.07 -19.85
CA LYS A 175 6.84 11.27 -21.27
C LYS A 175 7.68 10.11 -21.81
N GLU A 176 8.47 9.46 -20.97
CA GLU A 176 9.31 8.34 -21.39
C GLU A 176 8.53 7.04 -21.49
N CYS A 177 7.34 6.99 -20.89
CA CYS A 177 6.46 5.83 -20.98
C CYS A 177 5.70 5.73 -22.30
N GLY A 178 5.72 6.78 -23.09
CA GLY A 178 4.99 6.84 -24.36
C GLY A 178 3.51 6.93 -24.15
#